data_f68a0e534cdac1f894b5b8a1fb7db6a1
#
_entry.id   f68a0e534cdac1f894b5b8a1fb7db6a1
#
_cell.length_a   1.000
_cell.length_b   1.000
_cell.length_c   1.000
_cell.angle_alpha   90.00
_cell.angle_beta   90.00
_cell.angle_gamma   90.00
#
_symmetry.space_group_name_H-M   'P 1'
#
loop_
_entity.id
_entity.type
_entity.pdbx_description
1 polymer ?
#
loop_
_entity_poly.entity_id
_entity_poly.type
_entity_poly.pdbx_seq_one_letter_code
_entity_poly.pdbx_strand_id
1 'polypeptide(L)'
;MAFNKLAIKAIKLWDLDGTVINSFARVFPCMDEKGNLDLNMYREKACVHDAIMTDTLLPLVEYMRASLNDPTVLNIIVTARYMGKSDYYFLRKQRIRAGRGGNIQILSRDVLHRYIGDADYKSVYYAKDGIYKTHYFEMLKAEYPNATITMIDDNRGVLAAAAAAGLQTMDATAINDILSIGVRLAGESFIDEALDDDNDYQYLCERLAHCWEGMTEEERSDYGVKPQQFIQSLAIAS
;
A
#
# COMPACT_ATOMS: atom_id res chain seq x y z
N MET A 1 16.48 17.70 -1.43
CA MET A 1 17.64 16.98 -2.00
C MET A 1 17.23 16.53 -3.40
N ALA A 2 18.09 16.71 -4.41
CA ALA A 2 17.84 16.10 -5.71
C ALA A 2 18.13 14.60 -5.56
N PHE A 3 17.12 13.77 -5.77
CA PHE A 3 17.30 12.32 -5.79
C PHE A 3 18.28 11.95 -6.89
N ASN A 4 19.37 11.27 -6.53
CA ASN A 4 20.27 10.70 -7.53
C ASN A 4 19.61 9.43 -8.07
N LYS A 5 18.96 9.54 -9.23
CA LYS A 5 18.24 8.40 -9.88
C LYS A 5 19.11 7.16 -10.05
N LEU A 6 20.42 7.33 -10.23
CA LEU A 6 21.36 6.22 -10.40
C LEU A 6 21.62 5.44 -9.08
N ALA A 7 21.27 6.01 -7.94
CA ALA A 7 21.44 5.35 -6.64
C ALA A 7 20.20 4.51 -6.23
N ILE A 8 19.07 4.68 -6.93
CA ILE A 8 17.83 3.95 -6.60
C ILE A 8 17.96 2.50 -7.07
N LYS A 9 17.92 1.58 -6.12
CA LYS A 9 17.96 0.13 -6.35
C LYS A 9 16.56 -0.50 -6.36
N ALA A 10 15.66 0.03 -5.53
CA ALA A 10 14.31 -0.48 -5.40
C ALA A 10 13.28 0.66 -5.38
N ILE A 11 12.08 0.38 -5.85
CA ILE A 11 10.93 1.27 -5.77
C ILE A 11 9.79 0.50 -5.12
N LYS A 12 9.27 1.02 -4.02
CA LYS A 12 8.08 0.49 -3.35
C LYS A 12 6.88 1.36 -3.69
N LEU A 13 5.91 0.78 -4.34
CA LEU A 13 4.63 1.41 -4.70
C LEU A 13 3.59 0.98 -3.68
N TRP A 14 3.03 1.93 -2.96
CA TRP A 14 2.08 1.71 -1.87
C TRP A 14 0.69 2.17 -2.29
N ASP A 15 -0.32 1.33 -2.19
CA ASP A 15 -1.68 1.85 -2.12
C ASP A 15 -1.95 2.50 -0.76
N LEU A 16 -3.06 3.21 -0.63
CA LEU A 16 -3.46 3.83 0.63
C LEU A 16 -4.56 3.04 1.34
N ASP A 17 -5.74 3.00 0.74
CA ASP A 17 -6.94 2.44 1.36
C ASP A 17 -6.85 0.91 1.42
N GLY A 18 -6.99 0.32 2.61
CA GLY A 18 -6.82 -1.12 2.80
C GLY A 18 -5.36 -1.60 2.86
N THR A 19 -4.40 -0.73 2.53
CA THR A 19 -2.97 -1.03 2.53
C THR A 19 -2.26 -0.40 3.73
N VAL A 20 -2.20 0.92 3.82
CA VAL A 20 -1.57 1.65 4.94
C VAL A 20 -2.58 2.45 5.75
N ILE A 21 -3.78 2.65 5.23
CA ILE A 21 -4.87 3.37 5.89
C ILE A 21 -6.10 2.46 5.96
N ASN A 22 -6.69 2.34 7.13
CA ASN A 22 -8.02 1.79 7.32
C ASN A 22 -9.04 2.93 7.19
N SER A 23 -9.66 3.02 6.04
CA SER A 23 -10.75 3.97 5.73
C SER A 23 -12.14 3.32 5.76
N PHE A 24 -12.23 2.06 6.19
CA PHE A 24 -13.45 1.26 6.12
C PHE A 24 -14.64 1.94 6.79
N ALA A 25 -14.44 2.50 7.99
CA ALA A 25 -15.51 3.12 8.76
C ALA A 25 -16.25 4.24 8.01
N ARG A 26 -15.52 5.06 7.20
CA ARG A 26 -16.14 6.13 6.42
C ARG A 26 -16.58 5.71 5.02
N VAL A 27 -15.98 4.66 4.47
CA VAL A 27 -16.29 4.18 3.12
C VAL A 27 -17.46 3.20 3.11
N PHE A 28 -17.52 2.31 4.10
CA PHE A 28 -18.55 1.28 4.21
C PHE A 28 -19.99 1.81 4.12
N PRO A 29 -20.38 2.92 4.77
CA PRO A 29 -21.71 3.48 4.62
C PRO A 29 -22.07 3.98 3.20
N CYS A 30 -21.06 4.09 2.32
CA CYS A 30 -21.23 4.49 0.93
C CYS A 30 -21.29 3.30 -0.03
N MET A 31 -21.33 2.08 0.47
CA MET A 31 -21.46 0.87 -0.32
C MET A 31 -22.91 0.37 -0.36
N ASP A 32 -23.31 -0.20 -1.50
CA ASP A 32 -24.57 -0.90 -1.63
C ASP A 32 -24.49 -2.32 -1.02
N GLU A 33 -25.63 -3.03 -0.98
CA GLU A 33 -25.71 -4.40 -0.47
C GLU A 33 -24.84 -5.42 -1.24
N LYS A 34 -24.38 -5.05 -2.43
CA LYS A 34 -23.49 -5.87 -3.28
C LYS A 34 -22.02 -5.48 -3.13
N GLY A 35 -21.73 -4.51 -2.26
CA GLY A 35 -20.37 -3.99 -2.05
C GLY A 35 -19.89 -3.02 -3.15
N ASN A 36 -20.79 -2.49 -4.00
CA ASN A 36 -20.41 -1.47 -4.96
C ASN A 36 -20.42 -0.10 -4.30
N LEU A 37 -19.43 0.72 -4.61
CA LEU A 37 -19.29 2.07 -4.08
C LEU A 37 -20.24 3.05 -4.80
N ASP A 38 -21.13 3.70 -4.05
CA ASP A 38 -21.85 4.88 -4.53
C ASP A 38 -20.91 6.10 -4.54
N LEU A 39 -20.47 6.48 -5.73
CA LEU A 39 -19.51 7.57 -5.92
C LEU A 39 -20.05 8.95 -5.47
N ASN A 40 -21.35 9.19 -5.53
CA ASN A 40 -21.93 10.45 -5.10
C ASN A 40 -21.92 10.51 -3.57
N MET A 41 -22.44 9.46 -2.92
CA MET A 41 -22.43 9.35 -1.47
C MET A 41 -21.00 9.39 -0.92
N TYR A 42 -20.06 8.70 -1.58
CA TYR A 42 -18.65 8.72 -1.21
C TYR A 42 -18.06 10.14 -1.23
N ARG A 43 -18.31 10.90 -2.31
CA ARG A 43 -17.82 12.29 -2.42
C ARG A 43 -18.44 13.21 -1.37
N GLU A 44 -19.74 13.07 -1.11
CA GLU A 44 -20.47 13.93 -0.18
C GLU A 44 -20.16 13.62 1.28
N LYS A 45 -20.02 12.34 1.64
CA LYS A 45 -19.91 11.91 3.04
C LYS A 45 -18.52 11.43 3.45
N ALA A 46 -17.86 10.66 2.59
CA ALA A 46 -16.58 10.06 2.93
C ALA A 46 -15.36 10.95 2.60
N CYS A 47 -15.47 11.89 1.66
CA CYS A 47 -14.38 12.80 1.28
C CYS A 47 -14.35 14.13 2.05
N VAL A 48 -15.15 14.28 3.10
CA VAL A 48 -15.14 15.48 3.95
C VAL A 48 -14.06 15.39 5.02
N HIS A 49 -13.63 16.55 5.53
CA HIS A 49 -12.49 16.63 6.48
C HIS A 49 -12.68 15.73 7.70
N ASP A 50 -13.83 15.87 8.38
CA ASP A 50 -14.08 15.15 9.62
C ASP A 50 -14.12 13.62 9.40
N ALA A 51 -14.67 13.16 8.29
CA ALA A 51 -14.67 11.73 7.95
C ALA A 51 -13.25 11.22 7.67
N ILE A 52 -12.43 11.96 6.93
CA ILE A 52 -11.02 11.58 6.67
C ILE A 52 -10.21 11.54 7.97
N MET A 53 -10.51 12.42 8.94
CA MET A 53 -9.81 12.42 10.24
C MET A 53 -10.16 11.22 11.13
N THR A 54 -11.19 10.43 10.79
CA THR A 54 -11.51 9.16 11.47
C THR A 54 -10.72 7.97 10.93
N ASP A 55 -10.03 8.11 9.79
CA ASP A 55 -9.17 7.06 9.25
C ASP A 55 -8.12 6.67 10.30
N THR A 56 -7.78 5.39 10.35
CA THR A 56 -6.71 4.85 11.19
C THR A 56 -5.59 4.26 10.34
N LEU A 57 -4.46 3.98 10.94
CA LEU A 57 -3.35 3.35 10.25
C LEU A 57 -3.45 1.83 10.37
N LEU A 58 -3.07 1.14 9.30
CA LEU A 58 -2.86 -0.31 9.31
C LEU A 58 -1.41 -0.63 9.69
N PRO A 59 -1.12 -1.81 10.26
CA PRO A 59 0.22 -2.17 10.74
C PRO A 59 1.33 -2.01 9.69
N LEU A 60 1.05 -2.28 8.43
CA LEU A 60 2.00 -2.18 7.31
C LEU A 60 2.58 -0.75 7.12
N VAL A 61 1.95 0.28 7.71
CA VAL A 61 2.48 1.65 7.69
C VAL A 61 3.84 1.76 8.36
N GLU A 62 4.14 0.94 9.37
CA GLU A 62 5.44 0.98 10.05
C GLU A 62 6.56 0.46 9.13
N TYR A 63 6.28 -0.59 8.35
CA TYR A 63 7.20 -1.06 7.32
C TYR A 63 7.43 0.02 6.23
N MET A 64 6.37 0.74 5.82
CA MET A 64 6.53 1.88 4.92
C MET A 64 7.41 2.96 5.54
N ARG A 65 7.21 3.30 6.82
CA ARG A 65 8.01 4.31 7.54
C ARG A 65 9.48 3.92 7.65
N ALA A 66 9.76 2.67 7.98
CA ALA A 66 11.13 2.14 7.99
C ALA A 66 11.79 2.28 6.62
N SER A 67 11.09 1.89 5.56
CA SER A 67 11.55 2.01 4.18
C SER A 67 11.83 3.45 3.73
N LEU A 68 11.17 4.47 4.33
CA LEU A 68 11.43 5.89 4.03
C LEU A 68 12.83 6.37 4.48
N ASN A 69 13.49 5.62 5.35
CA ASN A 69 14.83 5.95 5.85
C ASN A 69 15.94 5.39 4.94
N ASP A 70 15.65 4.47 4.05
CA ASP A 70 16.62 3.91 3.11
C ASP A 70 16.78 4.84 1.88
N PRO A 71 17.99 5.45 1.69
CA PRO A 71 18.24 6.35 0.58
C PRO A 71 18.30 5.64 -0.78
N THR A 72 18.40 4.32 -0.81
CA THR A 72 18.43 3.50 -2.04
C THR A 72 17.05 3.04 -2.48
N VAL A 73 16.03 3.23 -1.63
CA VAL A 73 14.63 2.88 -1.88
C VAL A 73 13.81 4.13 -2.16
N LEU A 74 13.16 4.17 -3.31
CA LEU A 74 12.18 5.20 -3.64
C LEU A 74 10.79 4.73 -3.25
N ASN A 75 10.16 5.43 -2.31
CA ASN A 75 8.79 5.14 -1.88
C ASN A 75 7.81 6.06 -2.60
N ILE A 76 6.79 5.49 -3.21
CA ILE A 76 5.75 6.20 -3.96
C ILE A 76 4.39 5.66 -3.56
N ILE A 77 3.46 6.52 -3.18
CA ILE A 77 2.05 6.16 -3.04
C ILE A 77 1.40 6.20 -4.41
N VAL A 78 0.73 5.10 -4.80
CA VAL A 78 -0.05 4.99 -6.04
C VAL A 78 -1.48 4.62 -5.67
N THR A 79 -2.37 5.61 -5.60
CA THR A 79 -3.71 5.44 -5.06
C THR A 79 -4.82 5.81 -6.03
N ALA A 80 -5.94 5.07 -5.97
CA ALA A 80 -7.18 5.42 -6.67
C ALA A 80 -7.92 6.59 -6.02
N ARG A 81 -7.58 6.92 -4.78
CA ARG A 81 -8.19 8.01 -4.03
C ARG A 81 -7.98 9.34 -4.75
N TYR A 82 -9.03 10.16 -4.78
CA TYR A 82 -8.92 11.56 -5.16
C TYR A 82 -8.35 12.35 -3.99
N MET A 83 -7.14 12.89 -4.16
CA MET A 83 -6.39 13.49 -3.06
C MET A 83 -6.73 14.97 -2.84
N GLY A 84 -7.50 15.25 -1.78
CA GLY A 84 -7.83 16.60 -1.34
C GLY A 84 -6.90 17.14 -0.24
N LYS A 85 -7.13 18.39 0.16
CA LYS A 85 -6.33 19.04 1.24
C LYS A 85 -6.39 18.26 2.56
N SER A 86 -7.51 17.65 2.88
CA SER A 86 -7.72 16.86 4.09
C SER A 86 -6.91 15.58 4.11
N ASP A 87 -6.77 14.91 2.95
CA ASP A 87 -5.93 13.72 2.81
C ASP A 87 -4.45 14.06 3.05
N TYR A 88 -3.95 15.12 2.41
CA TYR A 88 -2.59 15.59 2.65
C TYR A 88 -2.35 16.03 4.10
N TYR A 89 -3.36 16.62 4.74
CA TYR A 89 -3.29 17.01 6.15
C TYR A 89 -3.22 15.79 7.05
N PHE A 90 -4.09 14.78 6.82
CA PHE A 90 -4.09 13.51 7.53
C PHE A 90 -2.72 12.82 7.42
N LEU A 91 -2.23 12.60 6.20
CA LEU A 91 -0.93 11.97 5.96
C LEU A 91 0.22 12.70 6.67
N ARG A 92 0.19 14.03 6.65
CA ARG A 92 1.21 14.85 7.33
C ARG A 92 1.20 14.65 8.84
N LYS A 93 0.01 14.55 9.46
CA LYS A 93 -0.13 14.19 10.89
C LYS A 93 0.50 12.83 11.18
N GLN A 94 0.43 11.92 10.23
CA GLN A 94 1.02 10.58 10.31
C GLN A 94 2.51 10.53 9.89
N ARG A 95 3.18 11.68 9.78
CA ARG A 95 4.59 11.84 9.36
C ARG A 95 4.88 11.39 7.92
N ILE A 96 3.85 11.17 7.11
CA ILE A 96 3.94 10.87 5.68
C ILE A 96 3.79 12.20 4.93
N ARG A 97 4.89 12.71 4.38
CA ARG A 97 4.95 14.06 3.81
C ARG A 97 5.19 14.02 2.31
N ALA A 98 4.17 14.37 1.55
CA ALA A 98 4.30 14.55 0.11
C ALA A 98 4.71 15.98 -0.28
N GLY A 99 5.29 16.13 -1.47
CA GLY A 99 5.66 17.41 -2.07
C GLY A 99 7.09 17.85 -1.77
N ARG A 100 7.36 19.13 -2.01
CA ARG A 100 8.72 19.69 -1.88
C ARG A 100 9.24 19.56 -0.44
N GLY A 101 10.37 18.88 -0.27
CA GLY A 101 10.96 18.58 1.04
C GLY A 101 10.23 17.47 1.80
N GLY A 102 9.32 16.77 1.14
CA GLY A 102 8.67 15.57 1.66
C GLY A 102 9.54 14.32 1.51
N ASN A 103 9.07 13.23 2.09
CA ASN A 103 9.75 11.94 2.10
C ASN A 103 9.07 10.91 1.17
N ILE A 104 7.96 11.25 0.51
CA ILE A 104 7.23 10.38 -0.39
C ILE A 104 6.60 11.18 -1.55
N GLN A 105 6.51 10.53 -2.72
CA GLN A 105 5.73 11.02 -3.86
C GLN A 105 4.35 10.40 -3.82
N ILE A 106 3.32 11.14 -4.25
CA ILE A 106 1.95 10.61 -4.39
C ILE A 106 1.51 10.72 -5.84
N LEU A 107 1.16 9.60 -6.42
CA LEU A 107 0.60 9.42 -7.76
C LEU A 107 -0.86 8.97 -7.60
N SER A 108 -1.77 9.92 -7.51
CA SER A 108 -3.20 9.67 -7.39
C SER A 108 -3.88 9.67 -8.76
N ARG A 109 -5.11 9.16 -8.81
CA ARG A 109 -5.89 9.09 -10.05
C ARG A 109 -6.04 10.47 -10.72
N ASP A 110 -6.24 11.52 -9.95
CA ASP A 110 -6.47 12.88 -10.43
C ASP A 110 -5.22 13.55 -11.04
N VAL A 111 -4.02 13.08 -10.72
CA VAL A 111 -2.78 13.65 -11.29
C VAL A 111 -2.27 12.90 -12.53
N LEU A 112 -2.90 11.79 -12.91
CA LEU A 112 -2.46 10.98 -14.04
C LEU A 112 -2.43 11.78 -15.37
N HIS A 113 -3.34 12.76 -15.55
CA HIS A 113 -3.34 13.64 -16.71
C HIS A 113 -2.01 14.38 -16.98
N ARG A 114 -1.16 14.48 -15.96
CA ARG A 114 0.17 15.11 -16.09
C ARG A 114 1.19 14.23 -16.80
N TYR A 115 0.89 12.94 -16.95
CA TYR A 115 1.80 11.92 -17.45
C TYR A 115 1.31 11.29 -18.77
N ILE A 116 0.01 11.34 -19.02
CA ILE A 116 -0.61 10.85 -20.25
C ILE A 116 -1.44 11.96 -20.90
N GLY A 117 -1.66 11.88 -22.20
CA GLY A 117 -2.45 12.87 -22.93
C GLY A 117 -3.92 12.93 -22.44
N ASP A 118 -4.58 14.08 -22.63
CA ASP A 118 -5.96 14.30 -22.18
C ASP A 118 -6.97 13.28 -22.71
N ALA A 119 -6.78 12.83 -23.95
CA ALA A 119 -7.65 11.82 -24.57
C ALA A 119 -7.52 10.47 -23.84
N ASP A 120 -6.28 10.04 -23.60
CA ASP A 120 -5.99 8.80 -22.89
C ASP A 120 -6.44 8.89 -21.43
N TYR A 121 -6.22 10.02 -20.77
CA TYR A 121 -6.68 10.26 -19.42
C TYR A 121 -8.20 10.11 -19.28
N LYS A 122 -8.99 10.70 -20.19
CA LYS A 122 -10.45 10.57 -20.18
C LYS A 122 -10.90 9.12 -20.34
N SER A 123 -10.20 8.32 -21.15
CA SER A 123 -10.53 6.91 -21.38
C SER A 123 -10.30 6.04 -20.12
N VAL A 124 -9.30 6.36 -19.30
CA VAL A 124 -8.91 5.55 -18.13
C VAL A 124 -9.38 6.12 -16.80
N TYR A 125 -9.92 7.35 -16.78
CA TYR A 125 -10.32 8.01 -15.53
C TYR A 125 -11.33 7.20 -14.70
N TYR A 126 -12.30 6.56 -15.37
CA TYR A 126 -13.28 5.69 -14.74
C TYR A 126 -12.95 4.21 -14.83
N ALA A 127 -11.77 3.86 -15.34
CA ALA A 127 -11.34 2.48 -15.44
C ALA A 127 -11.08 1.87 -14.05
N LYS A 128 -11.10 0.53 -13.99
CA LYS A 128 -10.70 -0.23 -12.79
C LYS A 128 -9.27 0.15 -12.37
N ASP A 129 -8.99 0.06 -11.09
CA ASP A 129 -7.74 0.52 -10.48
C ASP A 129 -6.49 -0.10 -11.12
N GLY A 130 -6.50 -1.39 -11.42
CA GLY A 130 -5.40 -2.04 -12.12
C GLY A 130 -5.11 -1.44 -13.50
N ILE A 131 -6.14 -1.00 -14.24
CA ILE A 131 -5.96 -0.42 -15.58
C ILE A 131 -5.26 0.94 -15.49
N TYR A 132 -5.77 1.86 -14.64
CA TYR A 132 -5.14 3.17 -14.56
C TYR A 132 -3.77 3.13 -13.88
N LYS A 133 -3.56 2.28 -12.85
CA LYS A 133 -2.27 2.14 -12.17
C LYS A 133 -1.19 1.60 -13.11
N THR A 134 -1.55 0.80 -14.12
CA THR A 134 -0.60 0.30 -15.13
C THR A 134 0.12 1.45 -15.87
N HIS A 135 -0.52 2.59 -16.10
CA HIS A 135 0.17 3.75 -16.70
C HIS A 135 1.32 4.25 -15.82
N TYR A 136 1.14 4.24 -14.50
CA TYR A 136 2.22 4.59 -13.57
C TYR A 136 3.31 3.51 -13.53
N PHE A 137 2.93 2.23 -13.62
CA PHE A 137 3.91 1.14 -13.65
C PHE A 137 4.83 1.26 -14.86
N GLU A 138 4.27 1.46 -16.05
CA GLU A 138 5.05 1.59 -17.28
C GLU A 138 5.92 2.86 -17.27
N MET A 139 5.40 3.97 -16.78
CA MET A 139 6.16 5.21 -16.60
C MET A 139 7.38 4.99 -15.68
N LEU A 140 7.18 4.36 -14.52
CA LEU A 140 8.25 4.15 -13.55
C LEU A 140 9.29 3.14 -14.04
N LYS A 141 8.87 2.08 -14.74
CA LYS A 141 9.80 1.14 -15.39
C LYS A 141 10.68 1.86 -16.42
N ALA A 142 10.10 2.74 -17.24
CA ALA A 142 10.86 3.51 -18.21
C ALA A 142 11.82 4.51 -17.54
N GLU A 143 11.40 5.11 -16.42
CA GLU A 143 12.21 6.10 -15.69
C GLU A 143 13.35 5.46 -14.86
N TYR A 144 13.14 4.23 -14.37
CA TYR A 144 14.07 3.49 -13.51
C TYR A 144 14.31 2.05 -14.00
N PRO A 145 14.93 1.87 -15.16
CA PRO A 145 15.01 0.56 -15.83
C PRO A 145 15.84 -0.49 -15.07
N ASN A 146 16.64 -0.07 -14.10
CA ASN A 146 17.51 -0.96 -13.31
C ASN A 146 17.01 -1.18 -11.87
N ALA A 147 15.89 -0.55 -11.48
CA ALA A 147 15.34 -0.72 -10.15
C ALA A 147 14.35 -1.89 -10.10
N THR A 148 14.37 -2.63 -9.02
CA THR A 148 13.29 -3.57 -8.69
C THR A 148 12.08 -2.77 -8.24
N ILE A 149 10.92 -2.99 -8.85
CA ILE A 149 9.68 -2.29 -8.51
C ILE A 149 8.70 -3.27 -7.89
N THR A 150 8.23 -2.97 -6.68
CA THR A 150 7.25 -3.78 -5.95
C THR A 150 5.96 -2.99 -5.76
N MET A 151 4.81 -3.55 -6.16
CA MET A 151 3.48 -3.01 -5.85
C MET A 151 2.92 -3.68 -4.60
N ILE A 152 2.52 -2.88 -3.63
CA ILE A 152 1.95 -3.29 -2.35
C ILE A 152 0.52 -2.76 -2.30
N ASP A 153 -0.48 -3.66 -2.34
CA ASP A 153 -1.88 -3.31 -2.56
C ASP A 153 -2.79 -4.40 -1.95
N ASP A 154 -3.97 -4.05 -1.49
CA ASP A 154 -4.99 -5.00 -1.02
C ASP A 154 -5.87 -5.51 -2.18
N ASN A 155 -5.87 -4.81 -3.31
CA ASN A 155 -6.70 -5.14 -4.47
C ASN A 155 -5.99 -6.16 -5.39
N ARG A 156 -6.48 -7.40 -5.40
CA ARG A 156 -5.95 -8.48 -6.24
C ARG A 156 -5.93 -8.14 -7.74
N GLY A 157 -6.86 -7.32 -8.21
CA GLY A 157 -6.87 -6.87 -9.62
C GLY A 157 -5.70 -5.93 -9.93
N VAL A 158 -5.28 -5.10 -8.97
CA VAL A 158 -4.08 -4.26 -9.08
C VAL A 158 -2.82 -5.12 -9.03
N LEU A 159 -2.74 -6.07 -8.09
CA LEU A 159 -1.60 -6.98 -8.00
C LEU A 159 -1.43 -7.81 -9.28
N ALA A 160 -2.53 -8.32 -9.85
CA ALA A 160 -2.50 -9.04 -11.12
C ALA A 160 -2.00 -8.14 -12.27
N ALA A 161 -2.45 -6.89 -12.34
CA ALA A 161 -1.98 -5.92 -13.35
C ALA A 161 -0.50 -5.57 -13.16
N ALA A 162 -0.04 -5.41 -11.93
CA ALA A 162 1.37 -5.17 -11.61
C ALA A 162 2.25 -6.35 -12.02
N ALA A 163 1.85 -7.58 -11.68
CA ALA A 163 2.54 -8.80 -12.08
C ALA A 163 2.61 -8.94 -13.61
N ALA A 164 1.51 -8.66 -14.32
CA ALA A 164 1.48 -8.65 -15.79
C ALA A 164 2.41 -7.59 -16.40
N ALA A 165 2.59 -6.47 -15.71
CA ALA A 165 3.56 -5.44 -16.08
C ALA A 165 5.01 -5.80 -15.70
N GLY A 166 5.26 -6.95 -15.06
CA GLY A 166 6.59 -7.43 -14.66
C GLY A 166 7.10 -6.83 -13.34
N LEU A 167 6.23 -6.29 -12.50
CA LEU A 167 6.56 -5.84 -11.16
C LEU A 167 6.49 -7.01 -10.17
N GLN A 168 7.24 -6.91 -9.08
CA GLN A 168 6.98 -7.70 -7.88
C GLN A 168 5.68 -7.25 -7.22
N THR A 169 5.00 -8.14 -6.50
CA THR A 169 3.73 -7.85 -5.85
C THR A 169 3.71 -8.34 -4.41
N MET A 170 3.02 -7.59 -3.55
CA MET A 170 2.85 -7.91 -2.15
C MET A 170 1.37 -7.68 -1.77
N ASP A 171 0.70 -8.72 -1.29
CA ASP A 171 -0.69 -8.64 -0.83
C ASP A 171 -0.73 -7.97 0.56
N ALA A 172 -1.17 -6.71 0.57
CA ALA A 172 -1.22 -5.92 1.80
C ALA A 172 -2.22 -6.47 2.83
N THR A 173 -3.31 -7.11 2.38
CA THR A 173 -4.30 -7.71 3.30
C THR A 173 -3.65 -8.82 4.11
N ALA A 174 -2.99 -9.76 3.43
CA ALA A 174 -2.35 -10.89 4.09
C ALA A 174 -1.28 -10.42 5.11
N ILE A 175 -0.49 -9.40 4.73
CA ILE A 175 0.56 -8.87 5.61
C ILE A 175 -0.04 -8.12 6.80
N ASN A 176 -1.03 -7.25 6.58
CA ASN A 176 -1.68 -6.54 7.68
C ASN A 176 -2.35 -7.50 8.68
N ASP A 177 -2.96 -8.59 8.18
CA ASP A 177 -3.56 -9.61 9.04
C ASP A 177 -2.50 -10.26 9.92
N ILE A 178 -1.37 -10.66 9.34
CA ILE A 178 -0.28 -11.31 10.08
C ILE A 178 0.38 -10.34 11.07
N LEU A 179 0.65 -9.10 10.67
CA LEU A 179 1.19 -8.08 11.58
C LEU A 179 0.23 -7.80 12.74
N SER A 180 -1.08 -7.77 12.49
CA SER A 180 -2.09 -7.60 13.54
C SER A 180 -2.09 -8.75 14.54
N ILE A 181 -1.85 -9.98 14.09
CA ILE A 181 -1.67 -11.16 14.93
C ILE A 181 -0.38 -11.02 15.74
N GLY A 182 0.73 -10.69 15.07
CA GLY A 182 2.02 -10.50 15.74
C GLY A 182 1.96 -9.47 16.87
N VAL A 183 1.28 -8.35 16.64
CA VAL A 183 1.05 -7.31 17.67
C VAL A 183 0.28 -7.86 18.85
N ARG A 184 -0.79 -8.65 18.63
CA ARG A 184 -1.57 -9.24 19.71
C ARG A 184 -0.79 -10.28 20.53
N LEU A 185 0.05 -11.08 19.85
CA LEU A 185 0.81 -12.16 20.50
C LEU A 185 2.07 -11.67 21.22
N ALA A 186 2.74 -10.69 20.66
CA ALA A 186 4.06 -10.25 21.12
C ALA A 186 4.09 -8.82 21.70
N GLY A 187 2.99 -8.06 21.58
CA GLY A 187 2.92 -6.66 21.95
C GLY A 187 3.63 -5.72 20.95
N GLU A 188 3.66 -4.42 21.30
CA GLU A 188 4.23 -3.39 20.43
C GLU A 188 5.74 -3.59 20.15
N SER A 189 6.48 -4.14 21.11
CA SER A 189 7.91 -4.42 20.96
C SER A 189 8.25 -5.38 19.81
N PHE A 190 7.31 -6.23 19.42
CA PHE A 190 7.50 -7.15 18.29
C PHE A 190 7.65 -6.41 16.96
N ILE A 191 6.84 -5.39 16.73
CA ILE A 191 6.91 -4.59 15.50
C ILE A 191 8.20 -3.77 15.49
N ASP A 192 8.53 -3.14 16.60
CA ASP A 192 9.75 -2.35 16.74
C ASP A 192 11.00 -3.20 16.43
N GLU A 193 11.10 -4.41 17.03
CA GLU A 193 12.20 -5.32 16.75
C GLU A 193 12.24 -5.79 15.28
N ALA A 194 11.09 -6.08 14.68
CA ALA A 194 11.01 -6.55 13.30
C ALA A 194 11.34 -5.47 12.26
N LEU A 195 11.17 -4.20 12.60
CA LEU A 195 11.41 -3.08 11.70
C LEU A 195 12.75 -2.39 11.90
N ASP A 196 13.43 -2.62 13.04
CA ASP A 196 14.75 -2.08 13.34
C ASP A 196 15.91 -2.89 12.69
N ASP A 197 15.61 -4.08 12.14
CA ASP A 197 16.62 -4.91 11.50
C ASP A 197 16.64 -4.64 9.99
N ASP A 198 17.76 -4.07 9.49
CA ASP A 198 17.97 -3.67 8.09
C ASP A 198 17.85 -4.81 7.05
N ASN A 199 17.75 -6.06 7.47
CA ASN A 199 17.45 -7.23 6.63
C ASN A 199 15.95 -7.54 6.50
N ASP A 200 15.17 -6.67 7.02
CA ASP A 200 13.86 -6.30 6.56
C ASP A 200 12.81 -7.39 6.35
N TYR A 201 12.50 -7.69 5.15
CA TYR A 201 11.34 -8.48 4.76
C TYR A 201 11.49 -9.97 5.10
N GLN A 202 12.65 -10.54 4.86
CA GLN A 202 12.89 -11.96 5.13
C GLN A 202 12.85 -12.24 6.65
N TYR A 203 13.49 -11.39 7.44
CA TYR A 203 13.44 -11.47 8.90
C TYR A 203 12.00 -11.29 9.43
N LEU A 204 11.27 -10.32 8.91
CA LEU A 204 9.85 -10.12 9.25
C LEU A 204 9.03 -11.37 8.92
N CYS A 205 9.25 -11.97 7.75
CA CYS A 205 8.56 -13.18 7.32
C CYS A 205 8.89 -14.39 8.20
N GLU A 206 10.14 -14.56 8.58
CA GLU A 206 10.58 -15.64 9.47
C GLU A 206 9.97 -15.49 10.87
N ARG A 207 9.95 -14.27 11.41
CA ARG A 207 9.32 -13.96 12.70
C ARG A 207 7.81 -14.17 12.65
N LEU A 208 7.15 -13.76 11.57
CA LEU A 208 5.72 -13.97 11.38
C LEU A 208 5.37 -15.45 11.21
N ALA A 209 6.19 -16.23 10.50
CA ALA A 209 6.05 -17.68 10.40
C ALA A 209 6.15 -18.34 11.78
N HIS A 210 7.11 -17.91 12.59
CA HIS A 210 7.28 -18.42 13.96
C HIS A 210 6.08 -18.05 14.86
N CYS A 211 5.55 -16.83 14.76
CA CYS A 211 4.32 -16.45 15.45
C CYS A 211 3.13 -17.31 15.02
N TRP A 212 3.01 -17.58 13.71
CA TRP A 212 1.96 -18.44 13.16
C TRP A 212 2.04 -19.87 13.71
N GLU A 213 3.24 -20.44 13.82
CA GLU A 213 3.45 -21.77 14.41
C GLU A 213 3.03 -21.84 15.87
N GLY A 214 3.20 -20.75 16.61
CA GLY A 214 2.79 -20.63 18.03
C GLY A 214 1.29 -20.44 18.25
N MET A 215 0.50 -20.17 17.20
CA MET A 215 -0.95 -19.98 17.31
C MET A 215 -1.71 -21.30 17.45
N THR A 216 -2.82 -21.25 18.19
CA THR A 216 -3.78 -22.36 18.25
C THR A 216 -4.54 -22.54 16.92
N GLU A 217 -5.16 -23.70 16.68
CA GLU A 217 -5.98 -23.92 15.48
C GLU A 217 -7.17 -22.95 15.41
N GLU A 218 -7.74 -22.58 16.56
CA GLU A 218 -8.86 -21.66 16.64
C GLU A 218 -8.44 -20.25 16.18
N GLU A 219 -7.30 -19.76 16.68
CA GLU A 219 -6.74 -18.47 16.27
C GLU A 219 -6.36 -18.44 14.78
N ARG A 220 -5.84 -19.54 14.22
CA ARG A 220 -5.53 -19.65 12.80
C ARG A 220 -6.78 -19.66 11.92
N SER A 221 -7.86 -20.29 12.40
CA SER A 221 -9.11 -20.40 11.65
C SER A 221 -9.80 -19.05 11.46
N ASP A 222 -9.69 -18.15 12.45
CA ASP A 222 -10.26 -16.81 12.39
C ASP A 222 -9.64 -15.92 11.29
N TYR A 223 -8.46 -16.30 10.79
CA TYR A 223 -7.73 -15.51 9.78
C TYR A 223 -7.89 -16.02 8.34
N GLY A 224 -8.52 -17.16 8.12
CA GLY A 224 -8.86 -17.68 6.77
C GLY A 224 -7.68 -17.96 5.83
N VAL A 225 -6.43 -17.81 6.30
CA VAL A 225 -5.21 -18.01 5.50
C VAL A 225 -4.60 -19.36 5.81
N LYS A 226 -4.40 -20.21 4.82
CA LYS A 226 -3.64 -21.45 5.01
C LYS A 226 -2.15 -21.13 5.06
N PRO A 227 -1.39 -21.62 6.07
CA PRO A 227 0.04 -21.33 6.25
C PRO A 227 0.87 -21.55 4.98
N GLN A 228 0.58 -22.61 4.23
CA GLN A 228 1.30 -22.96 2.99
C GLN A 228 1.09 -21.95 1.85
N GLN A 229 -0.06 -21.30 1.76
CA GLN A 229 -0.31 -20.26 0.76
C GLN A 229 0.42 -18.98 1.09
N PHE A 230 0.59 -18.69 2.37
CA PHE A 230 1.35 -17.55 2.85
C PHE A 230 2.86 -17.73 2.58
N ILE A 231 3.43 -18.86 3.00
CA ILE A 231 4.85 -19.19 2.77
C ILE A 231 5.15 -19.26 1.26
N GLN A 232 4.23 -19.78 0.44
CA GLN A 232 4.41 -19.81 -1.03
C GLN A 232 4.32 -18.41 -1.65
N SER A 233 3.47 -17.50 -1.13
CA SER A 233 3.43 -16.12 -1.62
C SER A 233 4.71 -15.35 -1.31
N LEU A 234 5.40 -15.69 -0.22
CA LEU A 234 6.69 -15.12 0.17
C LEU A 234 7.86 -15.69 -0.66
N ALA A 235 7.83 -17.00 -0.95
CA ALA A 235 8.86 -17.67 -1.76
C ALA A 235 8.83 -17.28 -3.25
N ILE A 236 7.69 -16.74 -3.75
CA ILE A 236 7.57 -16.23 -5.12
C ILE A 236 8.10 -14.78 -5.21
N ALA A 237 8.26 -14.11 -4.08
CA ALA A 237 8.76 -12.73 -3.99
C ALA A 237 10.29 -12.65 -3.77
N SER A 238 10.97 -13.77 -3.56
CA SER A 238 12.42 -13.90 -3.46
C SER A 238 13.02 -14.36 -4.80
#